data_bb49de827e77d38e8da2883bbfc45ec0
#
_entry.id   bb49de827e77d38e8da2883bbfc45ec0
#
_cell.length_a   1.000
_cell.length_b   1.000
_cell.length_c   1.000
_cell.angle_alpha   90.00
_cell.angle_beta   90.00
_cell.angle_gamma   90.00
#
_symmetry.space_group_name_H-M   'P 1'
#
loop_
_entity.id
_entity.type
_entity.pdbx_description
1 polymer ?
#
loop_
_entity_poly.entity_id
_entity_poly.type
_entity_poly.pdbx_seq_one_letter_code
_entity_poly.pdbx_strand_id
1 'polypeptide(L)'
;RLCIHYHDEYGFNTRIVRFHNIYGPLGTWDGGREKAPAAICRKVAIAKLTGNPEVEIWGDGEQTRSFCYIDDCVVGIQKIMMSDYHLPLNLGTDRLVTINQLVDIVADIAGIKVIKKHVPGPQGVRGRNSDNTRIRQVLGWEPQISLEEGLRRTYEWIEDQVRQKLARESSKLSVSS
;
A
#
# COMPACT_ATOMS: atom_id res chain seq x y z
N ARG A 1 -23.45 -6.16 7.73
CA ARG A 1 -24.87 -6.30 8.16
C ARG A 1 -24.97 -7.07 9.47
N LEU A 2 -24.34 -8.25 9.59
CA LEU A 2 -24.41 -9.08 10.81
C LEU A 2 -24.08 -8.28 12.08
N CYS A 3 -22.97 -7.55 12.11
CA CYS A 3 -22.57 -6.73 13.26
C CYS A 3 -23.64 -5.70 13.67
N ILE A 4 -24.30 -5.07 12.69
CA ILE A 4 -25.38 -4.10 12.95
C ILE A 4 -26.58 -4.82 13.59
N HIS A 5 -27.02 -5.96 13.03
CA HIS A 5 -28.12 -6.73 13.61
C HIS A 5 -27.82 -7.22 15.03
N TYR A 6 -26.61 -7.70 15.30
CA TYR A 6 -26.22 -8.10 16.66
C TYR A 6 -26.17 -6.93 17.63
N HIS A 7 -25.80 -5.74 17.15
CA HIS A 7 -25.88 -4.53 17.96
C HIS A 7 -27.35 -4.17 18.28
N ASP A 8 -28.20 -4.13 17.26
CA ASP A 8 -29.60 -3.71 17.40
C ASP A 8 -30.43 -4.71 18.23
N GLU A 9 -30.18 -6.02 18.03
CA GLU A 9 -30.98 -7.08 18.64
C GLU A 9 -30.51 -7.45 20.06
N TYR A 10 -29.20 -7.46 20.31
CA TYR A 10 -28.59 -7.98 21.54
C TYR A 10 -27.73 -6.94 22.29
N GLY A 11 -27.67 -5.70 21.83
CA GLY A 11 -26.82 -4.68 22.44
C GLY A 11 -25.31 -4.96 22.32
N PHE A 12 -24.89 -5.82 21.37
CA PHE A 12 -23.48 -6.12 21.18
C PHE A 12 -22.70 -4.87 20.75
N ASN A 13 -21.63 -4.57 21.48
CA ASN A 13 -20.82 -3.38 21.23
C ASN A 13 -19.83 -3.60 20.07
N THR A 14 -20.35 -3.61 18.85
CA THR A 14 -19.57 -3.86 17.63
C THR A 14 -19.05 -2.55 17.00
N ARG A 15 -17.91 -2.67 16.28
CA ARG A 15 -17.33 -1.62 15.46
C ARG A 15 -17.02 -2.17 14.07
N ILE A 16 -17.27 -1.38 13.03
CA ILE A 16 -17.11 -1.82 11.64
C ILE A 16 -16.18 -0.86 10.90
N VAL A 17 -15.07 -1.41 10.40
CA VAL A 17 -14.11 -0.66 9.59
C VAL A 17 -14.04 -1.22 8.16
N ARG A 18 -13.91 -0.33 7.18
CA ARG A 18 -13.64 -0.66 5.78
C ARG A 18 -12.29 -0.12 5.38
N PHE A 19 -11.34 -1.02 5.20
CA PHE A 19 -9.97 -0.65 4.82
C PHE A 19 -9.85 -0.28 3.34
N HIS A 20 -9.07 0.76 3.07
CA HIS A 20 -8.75 1.22 1.71
C HIS A 20 -7.24 1.16 1.45
N ASN A 21 -6.79 0.10 0.74
CA ASN A 21 -5.42 -0.09 0.26
C ASN A 21 -4.34 0.18 1.32
N ILE A 22 -4.40 -0.55 2.43
CA ILE A 22 -3.40 -0.47 3.48
C ILE A 22 -2.08 -1.06 2.97
N TYR A 23 -0.96 -0.38 3.24
CA TYR A 23 0.39 -0.80 2.86
C TYR A 23 1.40 -0.44 3.96
N GLY A 24 2.57 -1.07 3.91
CA GLY A 24 3.67 -0.81 4.85
C GLY A 24 4.69 -1.95 4.86
N PRO A 25 5.73 -1.85 5.68
CA PRO A 25 6.69 -2.92 5.92
C PRO A 25 6.04 -4.18 6.45
N LEU A 26 6.74 -5.32 6.40
CA LEU A 26 6.34 -6.64 6.89
C LEU A 26 5.13 -7.27 6.17
N GLY A 27 4.58 -6.61 5.14
CA GLY A 27 3.53 -7.17 4.29
C GLY A 27 4.11 -8.04 3.17
N THR A 28 3.22 -8.67 2.39
CA THR A 28 3.62 -9.39 1.17
C THR A 28 4.22 -8.41 0.16
N TRP A 29 5.47 -8.65 -0.23
CA TRP A 29 6.22 -7.79 -1.13
C TRP A 29 6.67 -8.51 -2.41
N ASP A 30 6.58 -9.84 -2.46
CA ASP A 30 6.96 -10.69 -3.59
C ASP A 30 6.00 -11.87 -3.73
N GLY A 31 6.01 -12.55 -4.90
CA GLY A 31 5.23 -13.76 -5.17
C GLY A 31 3.87 -13.53 -5.84
N GLY A 32 3.59 -12.34 -6.37
CA GLY A 32 2.42 -12.03 -7.21
C GLY A 32 1.12 -11.74 -6.46
N ARG A 33 1.18 -11.64 -5.12
CA ARG A 33 0.04 -11.27 -4.27
C ARG A 33 0.20 -9.89 -3.61
N GLU A 34 1.34 -9.25 -3.85
CA GLU A 34 1.65 -7.93 -3.31
C GLU A 34 0.77 -6.85 -3.94
N LYS A 35 0.45 -5.84 -3.14
CA LYS A 35 -0.25 -4.65 -3.61
C LYS A 35 0.70 -3.69 -4.33
N ALA A 36 0.15 -2.76 -5.11
CA ALA A 36 0.91 -1.85 -5.96
C ALA A 36 2.07 -1.13 -5.24
N PRO A 37 1.93 -0.56 -4.02
CA PRO A 37 3.06 0.07 -3.36
C PRO A 37 4.24 -0.88 -3.14
N ALA A 38 3.98 -2.09 -2.65
CA ALA A 38 5.03 -3.08 -2.41
C ALA A 38 5.63 -3.60 -3.72
N ALA A 39 4.80 -3.88 -4.74
CA ALA A 39 5.26 -4.32 -6.05
C ALA A 39 6.18 -3.28 -6.72
N ILE A 40 5.83 -2.00 -6.65
CA ILE A 40 6.62 -0.91 -7.24
C ILE A 40 7.91 -0.69 -6.43
N CYS A 41 7.85 -0.68 -5.09
CA CYS A 41 9.05 -0.62 -4.28
C CYS A 41 10.03 -1.75 -4.63
N ARG A 42 9.54 -2.98 -4.78
CA ARG A 42 10.35 -4.13 -5.20
C ARG A 42 10.97 -3.94 -6.59
N LYS A 43 10.17 -3.54 -7.58
CA LYS A 43 10.65 -3.34 -8.96
C LYS A 43 11.71 -2.25 -9.02
N VAL A 44 11.52 -1.14 -8.33
CA VAL A 44 12.49 -0.04 -8.26
C VAL A 44 13.76 -0.47 -7.50
N ALA A 45 13.62 -1.22 -6.41
CA ALA A 45 14.77 -1.76 -5.68
C ALA A 45 15.60 -2.73 -6.54
N ILE A 46 14.94 -3.60 -7.32
CA ILE A 46 15.63 -4.49 -8.29
C ILE A 46 16.35 -3.65 -9.34
N ALA A 47 15.68 -2.65 -9.92
CA ALA A 47 16.29 -1.77 -10.93
C ALA A 47 17.57 -1.09 -10.39
N LYS A 48 17.52 -0.56 -9.15
CA LYS A 48 18.66 0.05 -8.48
C LYS A 48 19.80 -0.94 -8.24
N LEU A 49 19.49 -2.12 -7.74
CA LEU A 49 20.51 -3.11 -7.32
C LEU A 49 21.13 -3.87 -8.50
N THR A 50 20.41 -4.01 -9.61
CA THR A 50 20.89 -4.69 -10.82
C THR A 50 21.47 -3.74 -11.88
N GLY A 51 21.19 -2.43 -11.77
CA GLY A 51 21.54 -1.43 -12.78
C GLY A 51 20.64 -1.44 -14.02
N ASN A 52 19.60 -2.28 -14.08
CA ASN A 52 18.61 -2.25 -15.16
C ASN A 52 17.49 -1.24 -14.84
N PRO A 53 17.39 -0.11 -15.55
CA PRO A 53 16.45 0.95 -15.20
C PRO A 53 14.99 0.64 -15.56
N GLU A 54 14.69 -0.47 -16.25
CA GLU A 54 13.32 -0.79 -16.67
C GLU A 54 12.43 -1.19 -15.50
N VAL A 55 11.29 -0.52 -15.37
CA VAL A 55 10.23 -0.84 -14.41
C VAL A 55 8.95 -1.16 -15.17
N GLU A 56 8.55 -2.43 -15.14
CA GLU A 56 7.33 -2.90 -15.82
C GLU A 56 6.07 -2.42 -15.10
N ILE A 57 5.13 -1.84 -15.86
CA ILE A 57 3.82 -1.36 -15.42
C ILE A 57 2.74 -2.04 -16.24
N TRP A 58 1.75 -2.61 -15.58
CA TRP A 58 0.60 -3.23 -16.24
C TRP A 58 -0.40 -2.17 -16.72
N GLY A 59 -0.76 -2.22 -17.99
CA GLY A 59 -1.64 -1.26 -18.65
C GLY A 59 -0.97 0.08 -18.90
N ASP A 60 -1.76 1.15 -18.94
CA ASP A 60 -1.30 2.52 -19.21
C ASP A 60 -0.71 3.24 -17.98
N GLY A 61 -0.87 2.65 -16.79
CA GLY A 61 -0.41 3.24 -15.53
C GLY A 61 -1.25 4.44 -15.04
N GLU A 62 -2.33 4.78 -15.73
CA GLU A 62 -3.21 5.93 -15.41
C GLU A 62 -4.35 5.58 -14.44
N GLN A 63 -4.49 4.32 -14.05
CA GLN A 63 -5.44 3.94 -13.01
C GLN A 63 -5.04 4.57 -11.68
N THR A 64 -6.01 5.20 -11.00
CA THR A 64 -5.79 5.93 -9.76
C THR A 64 -6.19 5.13 -8.53
N ARG A 65 -5.41 5.25 -7.46
CA ARG A 65 -5.67 4.65 -6.14
C ARG A 65 -5.27 5.62 -5.05
N SER A 66 -5.90 5.49 -3.91
CA SER A 66 -5.39 6.04 -2.65
C SER A 66 -4.78 4.92 -1.80
N PHE A 67 -3.79 5.25 -0.99
CA PHE A 67 -3.04 4.30 -0.17
C PHE A 67 -2.90 4.83 1.24
N CYS A 68 -3.20 4.01 2.24
CA CYS A 68 -3.10 4.37 3.65
C CYS A 68 -1.96 3.58 4.31
N TYR A 69 -1.05 4.28 4.97
CA TYR A 69 0.07 3.66 5.65
C TYR A 69 -0.38 2.89 6.90
N ILE A 70 0.30 1.79 7.19
CA ILE A 70 -0.11 0.83 8.23
C ILE A 70 -0.22 1.46 9.63
N ASP A 71 0.68 2.37 10.01
CA ASP A 71 0.65 2.98 11.35
C ASP A 71 -0.62 3.81 11.54
N ASP A 72 -1.03 4.60 10.54
CA ASP A 72 -2.30 5.31 10.55
C ASP A 72 -3.50 4.35 10.60
N CYS A 73 -3.39 3.21 9.92
CA CYS A 73 -4.43 2.18 9.98
C CYS A 73 -4.58 1.64 11.42
N VAL A 74 -3.48 1.34 12.10
CA VAL A 74 -3.48 0.85 13.49
C VAL A 74 -4.07 1.90 14.43
N VAL A 75 -3.64 3.16 14.33
CA VAL A 75 -4.20 4.27 15.12
C VAL A 75 -5.70 4.43 14.85
N GLY A 76 -6.12 4.37 13.57
CA GLY A 76 -7.52 4.46 13.18
C GLY A 76 -8.37 3.34 13.77
N ILE A 77 -7.88 2.08 13.76
CA ILE A 77 -8.56 0.94 14.40
C ILE A 77 -8.75 1.20 15.89
N GLN A 78 -7.71 1.63 16.61
CA GLN A 78 -7.79 1.92 18.04
C GLN A 78 -8.82 3.01 18.33
N LYS A 79 -8.81 4.12 17.56
CA LYS A 79 -9.79 5.19 17.73
C LYS A 79 -11.23 4.73 17.45
N ILE A 80 -11.43 3.91 16.41
CA ILE A 80 -12.75 3.34 16.08
C ILE A 80 -13.22 2.41 17.21
N MET A 81 -12.34 1.57 17.76
CA MET A 81 -12.66 0.68 18.87
C MET A 81 -13.08 1.45 20.12
N MET A 82 -12.44 2.57 20.42
CA MET A 82 -12.71 3.42 21.59
C MET A 82 -13.92 4.36 21.41
N SER A 83 -14.46 4.48 20.20
CA SER A 83 -15.63 5.32 19.92
C SER A 83 -16.94 4.57 20.22
N ASP A 84 -18.03 5.31 20.37
CA ASP A 84 -19.39 4.75 20.50
C ASP A 84 -20.09 4.54 19.16
N TYR A 85 -19.36 4.73 18.04
CA TYR A 85 -19.94 4.66 16.71
C TYR A 85 -19.98 3.22 16.20
N HIS A 86 -21.16 2.67 15.97
CA HIS A 86 -21.40 1.27 15.57
C HIS A 86 -21.62 1.05 14.07
N LEU A 87 -21.78 2.12 13.27
CA LEU A 87 -21.93 2.02 11.82
C LEU A 87 -20.57 1.96 11.10
N PRO A 88 -20.52 1.50 9.83
CA PRO A 88 -19.28 1.39 9.09
C PRO A 88 -18.56 2.71 8.90
N LEU A 89 -17.25 2.73 9.18
CA LEU A 89 -16.32 3.80 8.87
C LEU A 89 -15.30 3.36 7.82
N ASN A 90 -15.06 4.19 6.82
CA ASN A 90 -13.94 4.01 5.90
C ASN A 90 -12.64 4.43 6.61
N LEU A 91 -11.61 3.60 6.46
CA LEU A 91 -10.26 3.88 6.97
C LEU A 91 -9.28 3.80 5.80
N GLY A 92 -8.83 4.96 5.36
CA GLY A 92 -7.97 5.14 4.20
C GLY A 92 -7.62 6.60 4.02
N THR A 93 -7.09 6.95 2.84
CA THR A 93 -6.80 8.33 2.45
C THR A 93 -7.65 8.71 1.23
N ASP A 94 -7.90 9.99 1.05
CA ASP A 94 -8.64 10.52 -0.10
C ASP A 94 -7.72 10.94 -1.26
N ARG A 95 -6.41 11.09 -1.03
CA ARG A 95 -5.42 11.45 -2.05
C ARG A 95 -5.27 10.35 -3.10
N LEU A 96 -5.66 10.66 -4.33
CA LEU A 96 -5.48 9.78 -5.49
C LEU A 96 -4.10 10.01 -6.13
N VAL A 97 -3.46 8.92 -6.53
CA VAL A 97 -2.26 8.91 -7.36
C VAL A 97 -2.40 7.87 -8.47
N THR A 98 -1.83 8.14 -9.65
CA THR A 98 -1.71 7.13 -10.71
C THR A 98 -0.59 6.14 -10.37
N ILE A 99 -0.59 4.98 -11.02
CA ILE A 99 0.52 4.03 -10.89
C ILE A 99 1.81 4.65 -11.46
N ASN A 100 1.70 5.44 -12.53
CA ASN A 100 2.84 6.18 -13.08
C ASN A 100 3.46 7.14 -12.04
N GLN A 101 2.62 7.93 -11.35
CA GLN A 101 3.07 8.82 -10.26
C GLN A 101 3.67 8.04 -9.08
N LEU A 102 3.09 6.88 -8.75
CA LEU A 102 3.62 6.04 -7.68
C LEU A 102 5.05 5.54 -8.00
N VAL A 103 5.32 5.18 -9.26
CA VAL A 103 6.67 4.82 -9.72
C VAL A 103 7.62 6.01 -9.60
N ASP A 104 7.21 7.23 -10.00
CA ASP A 104 8.04 8.43 -9.90
C ASP A 104 8.42 8.71 -8.44
N ILE A 105 7.45 8.69 -7.52
CA ILE A 105 7.71 8.91 -6.09
C ILE A 105 8.71 7.89 -5.54
N VAL A 106 8.54 6.60 -5.87
CA VAL A 106 9.45 5.56 -5.37
C VAL A 106 10.84 5.67 -6.02
N ALA A 107 10.93 6.03 -7.30
CA ALA A 107 12.20 6.27 -7.98
C ALA A 107 12.97 7.46 -7.36
N ASP A 108 12.27 8.54 -7.03
CA ASP A 108 12.84 9.69 -6.32
C ASP A 108 13.35 9.29 -4.92
N ILE A 109 12.58 8.50 -4.17
CA ILE A 109 13.01 7.95 -2.87
C ILE A 109 14.27 7.08 -3.02
N ALA A 110 14.33 6.26 -4.06
CA ALA A 110 15.47 5.39 -4.35
C ALA A 110 16.71 6.17 -4.87
N GLY A 111 16.54 7.42 -5.30
CA GLY A 111 17.59 8.26 -5.88
C GLY A 111 18.05 7.77 -7.25
N ILE A 112 17.16 7.17 -8.06
CA ILE A 112 17.47 6.67 -9.41
C ILE A 112 16.45 7.17 -10.43
N LYS A 113 16.87 7.17 -11.70
CA LYS A 113 15.97 7.34 -12.84
C LYS A 113 15.56 5.97 -13.37
N VAL A 114 14.27 5.80 -13.64
CA VAL A 114 13.71 4.58 -14.19
C VAL A 114 13.04 4.81 -15.53
N ILE A 115 12.96 3.76 -16.34
CA ILE A 115 12.22 3.72 -17.61
C ILE A 115 10.95 2.91 -17.37
N LYS A 116 9.78 3.57 -17.48
CA LYS A 116 8.48 2.92 -17.33
C LYS A 116 8.17 2.11 -18.58
N LYS A 117 8.08 0.79 -18.44
CA LYS A 117 7.75 -0.13 -19.51
C LYS A 117 6.32 -0.62 -19.36
N HIS A 118 5.42 -0.03 -20.14
CA HIS A 118 4.01 -0.42 -20.13
C HIS A 118 3.81 -1.73 -20.89
N VAL A 119 3.19 -2.71 -20.25
CA VAL A 119 2.91 -4.02 -20.82
C VAL A 119 1.42 -4.35 -20.69
N PRO A 120 0.84 -5.17 -21.60
CA PRO A 120 -0.52 -5.68 -21.44
C PRO A 120 -0.70 -6.39 -20.11
N GLY A 121 -1.80 -6.11 -19.41
CA GLY A 121 -2.10 -6.73 -18.12
C GLY A 121 -3.42 -6.25 -17.53
N PRO A 122 -3.91 -6.88 -16.46
CA PRO A 122 -5.17 -6.51 -15.83
C PRO A 122 -5.08 -5.14 -15.19
N GLN A 123 -5.88 -4.19 -15.67
CA GLN A 123 -5.91 -2.81 -15.15
C GLN A 123 -6.83 -2.66 -13.93
N GLY A 124 -7.82 -3.52 -13.78
CA GLY A 124 -8.82 -3.43 -12.73
C GLY A 124 -9.70 -2.17 -12.83
N VAL A 125 -10.19 -1.67 -11.68
CA VAL A 125 -11.05 -0.47 -11.61
C VAL A 125 -10.22 0.78 -11.92
N ARG A 126 -10.76 1.71 -12.74
CA ARG A 126 -10.06 2.92 -13.19
C ARG A 126 -9.68 3.88 -12.06
N GLY A 127 -10.55 4.05 -11.06
CA GLY A 127 -10.29 4.93 -9.91
C GLY A 127 -10.95 4.41 -8.63
N ARG A 128 -10.23 4.53 -7.51
CA ARG A 128 -10.76 4.18 -6.18
C ARG A 128 -10.02 4.93 -5.08
N ASN A 129 -10.77 5.65 -4.23
CA ASN A 129 -10.25 6.28 -3.01
C ASN A 129 -11.14 5.99 -1.79
N SER A 130 -10.75 6.50 -0.64
CA SER A 130 -11.56 6.52 0.57
C SER A 130 -12.30 7.86 0.67
N ASP A 131 -13.58 7.82 0.99
CA ASP A 131 -14.30 9.00 1.47
C ASP A 131 -14.13 9.09 2.99
N ASN A 132 -13.37 10.08 3.44
CA ASN A 132 -13.01 10.28 4.84
C ASN A 132 -13.94 11.26 5.58
N THR A 133 -15.01 11.75 4.94
CA THR A 133 -15.92 12.73 5.54
C THR A 133 -16.46 12.23 6.88
N ARG A 134 -16.93 11.00 6.94
CA ARG A 134 -17.53 10.43 8.15
C ARG A 134 -16.52 10.15 9.26
N ILE A 135 -15.34 9.64 8.96
CA ILE A 135 -14.33 9.37 9.99
C ILE A 135 -13.86 10.68 10.64
N ARG A 136 -13.71 11.76 9.86
CA ARG A 136 -13.42 13.11 10.39
C ARG A 136 -14.52 13.62 11.31
N GLN A 137 -15.79 13.47 10.91
CA GLN A 137 -16.95 13.90 11.72
C GLN A 137 -17.06 13.14 13.05
N VAL A 138 -16.85 11.82 13.01
CA VAL A 138 -17.07 10.94 14.17
C VAL A 138 -15.87 10.98 15.13
N LEU A 139 -14.64 10.96 14.61
CA LEU A 139 -13.43 10.81 15.42
C LEU A 139 -12.63 12.11 15.56
N GLY A 140 -12.98 13.18 14.82
CA GLY A 140 -12.14 14.38 14.73
C GLY A 140 -10.73 14.08 14.20
N TRP A 141 -10.58 12.97 13.44
CA TRP A 141 -9.29 12.45 13.01
C TRP A 141 -9.38 11.75 11.64
N GLU A 142 -8.29 11.73 10.94
CA GLU A 142 -8.05 10.94 9.74
C GLU A 142 -6.56 10.59 9.61
N PRO A 143 -6.15 9.66 8.73
CA PRO A 143 -4.74 9.35 8.47
C PRO A 143 -3.89 10.59 8.18
N GLN A 144 -2.70 10.65 8.81
CA GLN A 144 -1.82 11.83 8.81
C GLN A 144 -0.49 11.60 8.07
N ILE A 145 -0.06 10.33 7.93
CA ILE A 145 1.23 10.01 7.30
C ILE A 145 1.10 10.21 5.79
N SER A 146 1.96 11.05 5.23
CA SER A 146 1.99 11.30 3.79
C SER A 146 2.35 10.05 3.01
N LEU A 147 1.93 9.99 1.74
CA LEU A 147 2.25 8.87 0.86
C LEU A 147 3.77 8.73 0.68
N GLU A 148 4.49 9.83 0.54
CA GLU A 148 5.94 9.88 0.38
C GLU A 148 6.65 9.29 1.60
N GLU A 149 6.25 9.69 2.79
CA GLU A 149 6.84 9.18 4.04
C GLU A 149 6.56 7.69 4.25
N GLY A 150 5.31 7.26 4.03
CA GLY A 150 4.96 5.85 4.12
C GLY A 150 5.68 4.99 3.07
N LEU A 151 5.83 5.50 1.83
CA LEU A 151 6.58 4.82 0.78
C LEU A 151 8.08 4.76 1.10
N ARG A 152 8.67 5.82 1.66
CA ARG A 152 10.08 5.82 2.07
C ARG A 152 10.36 4.68 3.06
N ARG A 153 9.58 4.57 4.13
CA ARG A 153 9.72 3.49 5.14
C ARG A 153 9.50 2.10 4.52
N THR A 154 8.52 1.98 3.64
CA THR A 154 8.22 0.71 2.95
C THR A 154 9.33 0.32 1.99
N TYR A 155 9.85 1.29 1.22
CA TYR A 155 10.93 1.09 0.27
C TYR A 155 12.24 0.65 0.96
N GLU A 156 12.65 1.33 2.02
CA GLU A 156 13.85 1.00 2.79
C GLU A 156 13.81 -0.48 3.26
N TRP A 157 12.68 -0.91 3.79
CA TRP A 157 12.50 -2.29 4.21
C TRP A 157 12.53 -3.27 3.02
N ILE A 158 11.84 -2.95 1.91
CA ILE A 158 11.78 -3.82 0.73
C ILE A 158 13.15 -3.89 0.03
N GLU A 159 13.90 -2.78 -0.07
CA GLU A 159 15.24 -2.77 -0.65
C GLU A 159 16.16 -3.75 0.10
N ASP A 160 16.10 -3.78 1.42
CA ASP A 160 16.84 -4.73 2.23
C ASP A 160 16.44 -6.20 1.93
N GLN A 161 15.12 -6.48 1.84
CA GLN A 161 14.63 -7.81 1.49
C GLN A 161 15.09 -8.25 0.09
N VAL A 162 15.05 -7.35 -0.91
CA VAL A 162 15.53 -7.63 -2.27
C VAL A 162 17.03 -7.90 -2.26
N ARG A 163 17.82 -7.11 -1.54
CA ARG A 163 19.27 -7.28 -1.40
C ARG A 163 19.62 -8.67 -0.82
N GLN A 164 18.93 -9.07 0.23
CA GLN A 164 19.11 -10.39 0.84
C GLN A 164 18.72 -11.52 -0.12
N LYS A 165 17.62 -11.36 -0.87
CA LYS A 165 17.18 -12.34 -1.86
C LYS A 165 18.23 -12.52 -2.96
N LEU A 166 18.71 -11.44 -3.56
CA LEU A 166 19.72 -11.47 -4.62
C LEU A 166 21.05 -12.11 -4.14
N ALA A 167 21.49 -11.81 -2.91
CA ALA A 167 22.68 -12.41 -2.33
C ALA A 167 22.53 -13.94 -2.17
N ARG A 168 21.38 -14.43 -1.73
CA ARG A 168 21.09 -15.87 -1.61
C ARG A 168 21.05 -16.57 -2.97
N GLU A 169 20.50 -15.93 -4.00
CA GLU A 169 20.47 -16.47 -5.36
C GLU A 169 21.87 -16.59 -5.96
N SER A 170 22.70 -15.57 -5.79
CA SER A 170 24.10 -15.59 -6.22
C SER A 170 24.92 -16.69 -5.54
N SER A 171 24.72 -16.90 -4.23
CA SER A 171 25.41 -17.95 -3.46
C SER A 171 25.02 -19.37 -3.92
N LYS A 172 23.79 -19.58 -4.34
CA LYS A 172 23.34 -20.89 -4.85
C LYS A 172 23.96 -21.23 -6.20
N LEU A 173 24.16 -20.24 -7.06
CA LEU A 173 24.78 -20.42 -8.39
C LEU A 173 26.28 -20.78 -8.26
N SER A 174 26.97 -20.22 -7.27
CA SER A 174 28.40 -20.51 -7.02
C SER A 174 28.65 -21.88 -6.41
N VAL A 175 27.70 -22.56 -5.82
CA VAL A 175 27.79 -23.90 -5.22
C VAL A 175 27.45 -25.00 -6.24
N SER A 176 26.80 -24.67 -7.36
CA SER A 176 26.40 -25.61 -8.41
C SER A 176 27.34 -25.63 -9.62
N SER A 177 28.42 -24.86 -9.57
CA SER A 177 29.52 -24.85 -10.54
C SER A 177 30.75 -25.56 -10.00
#